data_7c8e2155df1960619e4545deb387788b
#
_entry.id   7c8e2155df1960619e4545deb387788b
#
_cell.length_a   1.000
_cell.length_b   1.000
_cell.length_c   1.000
_cell.angle_alpha   90.00
_cell.angle_beta   90.00
_cell.angle_gamma   90.00
#
_symmetry.space_group_name_H-M   'P 1'
#
loop_
_entity.id
_entity.type
_entity.pdbx_description
1 polymer ?
#
loop_
_entity_poly.entity_id
_entity_poly.type
_entity_poly.pdbx_seq_one_letter_code
_entity_poly.pdbx_strand_id
1 'polypeptide(L)'
;GVTGGVSEAVLRLGYERITQSELEDVVFEDVRGYSGMRKWEVDLGGQSLTLGVVHGLANAKAVLDDLKAGKVHFDLIEVMACPGGCIGGAGQPISNVSRKVRQERGAGLYHDDVVTAVHKSQQNPDVLEIYEEWLTAPGSHTAHEALHTTYRERGSLWNGRAGVGSKA
;
A
#
# COMPACT_ATOMS: atom_id res chain seq x y z
N GLY A 1 -8.29 2.83 3.45
CA GLY A 1 -8.62 1.63 4.22
C GLY A 1 -7.45 0.77 4.58
N VAL A 2 -7.65 -0.08 5.58
CA VAL A 2 -6.62 -1.02 6.09
C VAL A 2 -6.25 -2.09 5.05
N THR A 3 -7.05 -2.25 4.02
CA THR A 3 -6.96 -3.33 3.05
C THR A 3 -6.37 -2.94 1.70
N GLY A 4 -6.22 -1.68 1.40
CA GLY A 4 -5.77 -1.27 0.08
C GLY A 4 -5.29 0.16 -0.02
N GLY A 5 -4.79 0.75 1.05
CA GLY A 5 -4.45 2.16 1.18
C GLY A 5 -4.03 2.89 -0.09
N VAL A 6 -2.82 2.64 -0.58
CA VAL A 6 -2.29 3.31 -1.78
C VAL A 6 -2.99 2.83 -3.05
N SER A 7 -3.18 1.54 -3.22
CA SER A 7 -3.82 0.97 -4.41
C SER A 7 -5.28 1.41 -4.52
N GLU A 8 -6.01 1.49 -3.42
CA GLU A 8 -7.37 2.02 -3.40
C GLU A 8 -7.41 3.52 -3.78
N ALA A 9 -6.51 4.33 -3.22
CA ALA A 9 -6.44 5.76 -3.51
C ALA A 9 -6.13 6.03 -5.00
N VAL A 10 -5.13 5.33 -5.56
CA VAL A 10 -4.77 5.42 -6.99
C VAL A 10 -5.93 5.05 -7.88
N LEU A 11 -6.64 4.00 -7.50
CA LEU A 11 -7.73 3.49 -8.28
C LEU A 11 -8.96 4.40 -8.27
N ARG A 12 -9.37 4.88 -7.10
CA ARG A 12 -10.47 5.85 -7.00
C ARG A 12 -10.19 7.09 -7.84
N LEU A 13 -8.99 7.66 -7.71
CA LEU A 13 -8.60 8.83 -8.49
C LEU A 13 -8.53 8.52 -9.99
N GLY A 14 -7.97 7.38 -10.39
CA GLY A 14 -7.89 6.95 -11.78
C GLY A 14 -9.28 6.71 -12.39
N TYR A 15 -10.12 6.00 -11.67
CA TYR A 15 -11.50 5.72 -12.10
C TYR A 15 -12.28 7.01 -12.31
N GLU A 16 -12.27 7.93 -11.34
CA GLU A 16 -12.97 9.21 -11.44
C GLU A 16 -12.48 10.05 -12.61
N ARG A 17 -11.17 10.06 -12.88
CA ARG A 17 -10.61 10.82 -14.01
C ARG A 17 -10.96 10.23 -15.38
N ILE A 18 -11.04 8.91 -15.50
CA ILE A 18 -11.30 8.23 -16.77
C ILE A 18 -12.80 8.17 -17.05
N THR A 19 -13.60 7.79 -16.06
CA THR A 19 -15.04 7.55 -16.24
C THR A 19 -15.89 8.78 -15.98
N GLN A 20 -15.36 9.82 -15.35
CA GLN A 20 -16.08 11.01 -14.87
C GLN A 20 -17.21 10.65 -13.89
N SER A 21 -17.11 9.50 -13.24
CA SER A 21 -18.06 9.01 -12.24
C SER A 21 -17.33 8.57 -10.98
N GLU A 22 -18.04 8.58 -9.87
CA GLU A 22 -17.50 8.17 -8.58
C GLU A 22 -17.49 6.64 -8.47
N LEU A 23 -16.42 6.10 -7.89
CA LEU A 23 -16.33 4.69 -7.56
C LEU A 23 -16.89 4.47 -6.16
N GLU A 24 -18.06 3.83 -6.06
CA GLU A 24 -18.77 3.69 -4.79
C GLU A 24 -18.13 2.64 -3.88
N ASP A 25 -18.02 1.39 -4.31
CA ASP A 25 -17.56 0.28 -3.47
C ASP A 25 -16.25 -0.34 -3.98
N VAL A 26 -15.31 -0.56 -3.04
CA VAL A 26 -14.06 -1.26 -3.29
C VAL A 26 -13.98 -2.49 -2.39
N VAL A 27 -14.19 -3.66 -2.95
CA VAL A 27 -14.16 -4.93 -2.23
C VAL A 27 -12.99 -5.79 -2.70
N PHE A 28 -11.98 -5.96 -1.84
CA PHE A 28 -10.86 -6.85 -2.10
C PHE A 28 -11.19 -8.29 -1.69
N GLU A 29 -10.99 -9.23 -2.60
CA GLU A 29 -11.19 -10.65 -2.37
C GLU A 29 -9.90 -11.35 -1.96
N ASP A 30 -10.01 -12.33 -1.05
CA ASP A 30 -8.87 -13.18 -0.68
C ASP A 30 -8.46 -14.09 -1.85
N VAL A 31 -7.17 -14.12 -2.18
CA VAL A 31 -6.65 -14.94 -3.28
C VAL A 31 -6.34 -16.34 -2.78
N ARG A 32 -6.94 -17.37 -3.40
CA ARG A 32 -6.67 -18.77 -3.07
C ARG A 32 -5.19 -19.12 -3.27
N GLY A 33 -4.65 -19.84 -2.31
CA GLY A 33 -3.25 -20.30 -2.35
C GLY A 33 -2.25 -19.32 -1.77
N TYR A 34 -2.66 -18.09 -1.43
CA TYR A 34 -1.79 -17.11 -0.79
C TYR A 34 -2.36 -16.67 0.55
N SER A 35 -1.54 -16.73 1.57
CA SER A 35 -1.88 -16.15 2.87
C SER A 35 -1.60 -14.64 2.84
N GLY A 36 -2.58 -13.82 3.23
CA GLY A 36 -2.40 -12.37 3.31
C GLY A 36 -2.29 -11.66 1.96
N MET A 37 -2.80 -12.26 0.89
CA MET A 37 -2.97 -11.61 -0.40
C MET A 37 -4.44 -11.45 -0.73
N ARG A 38 -4.78 -10.27 -1.21
CA ARG A 38 -6.10 -9.92 -1.74
C ARG A 38 -5.97 -9.37 -3.14
N LYS A 39 -6.99 -9.57 -3.95
CA LYS A 39 -7.09 -8.97 -5.28
C LYS A 39 -8.40 -8.23 -5.44
N TRP A 40 -8.40 -7.35 -6.40
CA TRP A 40 -9.58 -6.67 -6.88
C TRP A 40 -9.47 -6.45 -8.38
N GLU A 41 -10.58 -6.62 -9.07
CA GLU A 41 -10.69 -6.39 -10.51
C GLU A 41 -11.67 -5.24 -10.75
N VAL A 42 -11.28 -4.30 -11.59
CA VAL A 42 -12.09 -3.14 -11.94
C VAL A 42 -12.07 -2.90 -13.44
N ASP A 43 -13.21 -2.53 -14.00
CA ASP A 43 -13.30 -2.04 -15.37
C ASP A 43 -13.13 -0.52 -15.40
N LEU A 44 -12.15 -0.06 -16.15
CA LEU A 44 -11.88 1.36 -16.39
C LEU A 44 -12.28 1.72 -17.82
N GLY A 45 -13.60 1.78 -18.08
CA GLY A 45 -14.10 2.20 -19.39
C GLY A 45 -13.79 1.22 -20.51
N GLY A 46 -13.87 -0.08 -20.24
CA GLY A 46 -13.61 -1.18 -21.16
C GLY A 46 -12.21 -1.79 -21.06
N GLN A 47 -11.38 -1.30 -20.13
CA GLN A 47 -10.12 -1.92 -19.78
C GLN A 47 -10.19 -2.48 -18.36
N SER A 48 -10.12 -3.80 -18.23
CA SER A 48 -10.06 -4.45 -16.92
C SER A 48 -8.66 -4.35 -16.32
N LEU A 49 -8.57 -3.88 -15.07
CA LEU A 49 -7.34 -3.87 -14.29
C LEU A 49 -7.46 -4.81 -13.09
N THR A 50 -6.40 -5.57 -12.85
CA THR A 50 -6.27 -6.45 -11.68
C THR A 50 -5.27 -5.86 -10.70
N LEU A 51 -5.74 -5.54 -9.51
CA LEU A 51 -4.92 -5.02 -8.43
C LEU A 51 -4.72 -6.07 -7.34
N GLY A 52 -3.50 -6.12 -6.80
CA GLY A 52 -3.13 -6.99 -5.71
C GLY A 52 -2.66 -6.21 -4.49
N VAL A 53 -3.03 -6.70 -3.29
CA VAL A 53 -2.49 -6.21 -2.03
C VAL A 53 -1.95 -7.39 -1.26
N VAL A 54 -0.67 -7.35 -0.90
CA VAL A 54 -0.02 -8.44 -0.17
C VAL A 54 0.69 -7.93 1.07
N HIS A 55 0.50 -8.62 2.19
CA HIS A 55 1.22 -8.31 3.42
C HIS A 55 2.14 -9.43 3.88
N GLY A 56 3.31 -9.00 4.40
CA GLY A 56 4.40 -9.87 4.81
C GLY A 56 5.33 -10.22 3.65
N LEU A 57 6.62 -10.03 3.85
CA LEU A 57 7.62 -10.22 2.79
C LEU A 57 7.71 -11.67 2.28
N ALA A 58 7.41 -12.66 3.13
CA ALA A 58 7.36 -14.05 2.69
C ALA A 58 6.23 -14.29 1.67
N ASN A 59 5.06 -13.72 1.93
CA ASN A 59 3.92 -13.78 1.01
C ASN A 59 4.22 -13.01 -0.29
N ALA A 60 4.82 -11.81 -0.17
CA ALA A 60 5.24 -11.02 -1.32
C ALA A 60 6.22 -11.80 -2.21
N LYS A 61 7.21 -12.49 -1.59
CA LYS A 61 8.15 -13.33 -2.35
C LYS A 61 7.42 -14.40 -3.14
N ALA A 62 6.47 -15.11 -2.56
CA ALA A 62 5.72 -16.16 -3.25
C ALA A 62 4.95 -15.61 -4.46
N VAL A 63 4.29 -14.47 -4.29
CA VAL A 63 3.57 -13.79 -5.39
C VAL A 63 4.53 -13.36 -6.51
N LEU A 64 5.68 -12.78 -6.15
CA LEU A 64 6.69 -12.33 -7.12
C LEU A 64 7.33 -13.51 -7.86
N ASP A 65 7.55 -14.65 -7.20
CA ASP A 65 8.05 -15.85 -7.86
C ASP A 65 7.03 -16.39 -8.89
N ASP A 66 5.75 -16.37 -8.56
CA ASP A 66 4.70 -16.80 -9.48
C ASP A 66 4.44 -15.80 -10.61
N LEU A 67 4.60 -14.50 -10.38
CA LEU A 67 4.64 -13.47 -11.43
C LEU A 67 5.77 -13.73 -12.43
N LYS A 68 6.99 -13.97 -11.94
CA LYS A 68 8.14 -14.30 -12.79
C LYS A 68 7.93 -15.58 -13.58
N ALA A 69 7.21 -16.53 -13.02
CA ALA A 69 6.87 -17.80 -13.67
C ALA A 69 5.67 -17.68 -14.63
N GLY A 70 5.06 -16.51 -14.75
CA GLY A 70 3.88 -16.27 -15.60
C GLY A 70 2.61 -16.98 -15.14
N LYS A 71 2.54 -17.40 -13.87
CA LYS A 71 1.39 -18.12 -13.33
C LYS A 71 0.25 -17.19 -12.88
N VAL A 72 0.58 -15.94 -12.55
CA VAL A 72 -0.36 -14.90 -12.11
C VAL A 72 -0.05 -13.60 -12.83
N HIS A 73 -1.05 -12.75 -12.96
CA HIS A 73 -0.93 -11.41 -13.53
C HIS A 73 -1.58 -10.39 -12.60
N PHE A 74 -0.94 -9.24 -12.46
CA PHE A 74 -1.48 -8.06 -11.77
C PHE A 74 -0.95 -6.82 -12.49
N ASP A 75 -1.80 -5.84 -12.69
CA ASP A 75 -1.43 -4.54 -13.26
C ASP A 75 -0.76 -3.65 -12.20
N LEU A 76 -1.19 -3.78 -10.94
CA LEU A 76 -0.60 -3.09 -9.79
C LEU A 76 -0.58 -4.02 -8.58
N ILE A 77 0.53 -4.05 -7.86
CA ILE A 77 0.63 -4.74 -6.56
C ILE A 77 1.14 -3.78 -5.50
N GLU A 78 0.36 -3.65 -4.44
CA GLU A 78 0.78 -3.00 -3.20
C GLU A 78 1.40 -4.03 -2.25
N VAL A 79 2.65 -3.82 -1.86
CA VAL A 79 3.38 -4.70 -0.95
C VAL A 79 3.57 -4.03 0.41
N MET A 80 2.98 -4.60 1.44
CA MET A 80 3.17 -4.19 2.83
C MET A 80 4.12 -5.16 3.52
N ALA A 81 5.25 -4.66 4.04
CA ALA A 81 6.29 -5.51 4.65
C ALA A 81 5.81 -6.26 5.88
N CYS A 82 4.92 -5.66 6.67
CA CYS A 82 4.47 -6.21 7.94
C CYS A 82 3.25 -7.13 7.77
N PRO A 83 3.18 -8.26 8.49
CA PRO A 83 1.98 -9.09 8.53
C PRO A 83 0.77 -8.29 9.07
N GLY A 84 -0.31 -8.25 8.31
CA GLY A 84 -1.50 -7.45 8.63
C GLY A 84 -1.41 -5.98 8.25
N GLY A 85 -0.37 -5.59 7.50
CA GLY A 85 -0.17 -4.20 7.07
C GLY A 85 0.18 -3.26 8.21
N CYS A 86 -0.19 -1.99 8.11
CA CYS A 86 0.19 -0.93 9.06
C CYS A 86 -0.31 -1.16 10.48
N ILE A 87 -1.42 -1.85 10.67
CA ILE A 87 -1.96 -2.16 12.01
C ILE A 87 -1.13 -3.16 12.80
N GLY A 88 -0.23 -3.88 12.16
CA GLY A 88 0.73 -4.81 12.78
C GLY A 88 2.17 -4.38 12.68
N GLY A 89 2.44 -3.19 12.13
CA GLY A 89 3.78 -2.72 11.79
C GLY A 89 4.54 -2.02 12.91
N ALA A 90 5.76 -1.60 12.59
CA ALA A 90 6.61 -0.79 13.46
C ALA A 90 5.93 0.55 13.78
N GLY A 91 6.14 1.05 15.00
CA GLY A 91 5.48 2.25 15.51
C GLY A 91 4.16 1.98 16.22
N GLN A 92 3.58 0.81 16.06
CA GLN A 92 2.44 0.39 16.84
C GLN A 92 2.88 -0.09 18.24
N PRO A 93 2.05 0.07 19.30
CA PRO A 93 2.36 -0.45 20.62
C PRO A 93 2.59 -1.96 20.60
N ILE A 94 3.77 -2.41 21.13
CA ILE A 94 4.31 -3.77 20.89
C ILE A 94 3.92 -4.76 21.98
N SER A 95 3.03 -4.55 22.86
CA SER A 95 2.65 -5.61 23.79
C SER A 95 1.72 -6.61 23.08
N ASN A 96 2.24 -7.81 22.82
CA ASN A 96 1.46 -8.96 22.33
C ASN A 96 0.53 -8.67 21.16
N VAL A 97 1.08 -8.37 19.99
CA VAL A 97 0.29 -8.14 18.76
C VAL A 97 -0.37 -9.45 18.29
N SER A 98 -1.37 -9.89 19.05
CA SER A 98 -2.20 -11.03 18.70
C SER A 98 -3.08 -10.69 17.49
N ARG A 99 -3.67 -11.73 16.89
CA ARG A 99 -4.68 -11.56 15.84
C ARG A 99 -5.85 -10.68 16.34
N LYS A 100 -6.26 -10.83 17.59
CA LYS A 100 -7.33 -10.05 18.22
C LYS A 100 -7.00 -8.56 18.25
N VAL A 101 -5.80 -8.20 18.71
CA VAL A 101 -5.34 -6.79 18.75
C VAL A 101 -5.34 -6.17 17.35
N ARG A 102 -4.88 -6.90 16.32
CA ARG A 102 -4.95 -6.39 14.95
C ARG A 102 -6.38 -6.19 14.46
N GLN A 103 -7.28 -7.10 14.78
CA GLN A 103 -8.70 -6.95 14.44
C GLN A 103 -9.34 -5.73 15.12
N GLU A 104 -9.04 -5.49 16.39
CA GLU A 104 -9.52 -4.32 17.13
C GLU A 104 -8.99 -3.01 16.56
N ARG A 105 -7.70 -2.95 16.20
CA ARG A 105 -7.11 -1.80 15.50
C ARG A 105 -7.74 -1.56 14.13
N GLY A 106 -7.97 -2.63 13.36
CA GLY A 106 -8.68 -2.55 12.09
C GLY A 106 -10.09 -2.02 12.25
N ALA A 107 -10.83 -2.51 13.25
CA ALA A 107 -12.18 -2.02 13.54
C ALA A 107 -12.20 -0.53 13.92
N GLY A 108 -11.20 -0.04 14.67
CA GLY A 108 -11.04 1.38 14.97
C GLY A 108 -10.85 2.23 13.71
N LEU A 109 -9.98 1.80 12.80
CA LEU A 109 -9.76 2.51 11.53
C LEU A 109 -10.99 2.51 10.63
N TYR A 110 -11.73 1.41 10.54
CA TYR A 110 -13.00 1.38 9.81
C TYR A 110 -14.06 2.27 10.44
N HIS A 111 -14.08 2.36 11.77
CA HIS A 111 -14.97 3.29 12.45
C HIS A 111 -14.64 4.75 12.12
N ASP A 112 -13.35 5.11 12.20
CA ASP A 112 -12.88 6.44 11.81
C ASP A 112 -13.23 6.77 10.35
N ASP A 113 -13.06 5.83 9.45
CA ASP A 113 -13.43 5.99 8.05
C ASP A 113 -14.93 6.30 7.87
N VAL A 114 -15.80 5.62 8.60
CA VAL A 114 -17.27 5.86 8.55
C VAL A 114 -17.66 7.23 9.09
N VAL A 115 -16.99 7.73 10.15
CA VAL A 115 -17.38 9.00 10.81
C VAL A 115 -16.68 10.22 10.25
N THR A 116 -15.60 10.06 9.50
CA THR A 116 -14.83 11.14 8.90
C THR A 116 -15.54 11.67 7.65
N ALA A 117 -15.63 12.98 7.50
CA ALA A 117 -16.32 13.61 6.36
C ALA A 117 -15.53 13.53 5.04
N VAL A 118 -14.21 13.38 5.12
CA VAL A 118 -13.31 13.33 3.94
C VAL A 118 -12.73 11.93 3.80
N HIS A 119 -13.16 11.20 2.79
CA HIS A 119 -12.73 9.83 2.51
C HIS A 119 -11.66 9.73 1.42
N LYS A 120 -11.45 10.78 0.64
CA LYS A 120 -10.57 10.78 -0.51
C LYS A 120 -9.46 11.81 -0.35
N SER A 121 -8.22 11.41 -0.60
CA SER A 121 -7.05 12.30 -0.49
C SER A 121 -7.16 13.53 -1.40
N GLN A 122 -7.72 13.37 -2.61
CA GLN A 122 -7.93 14.47 -3.54
C GLN A 122 -9.03 15.46 -3.12
N GLN A 123 -9.78 15.17 -2.08
CA GLN A 123 -10.80 16.05 -1.49
C GLN A 123 -10.34 16.65 -0.15
N ASN A 124 -9.16 16.27 0.33
CA ASN A 124 -8.62 16.80 1.58
C ASN A 124 -8.13 18.24 1.35
N PRO A 125 -8.70 19.25 2.06
CA PRO A 125 -8.32 20.64 1.89
C PRO A 125 -6.84 20.90 2.16
N ASP A 126 -6.24 20.24 3.16
CA ASP A 126 -4.82 20.42 3.48
C ASP A 126 -3.92 19.90 2.34
N VAL A 127 -4.32 18.81 1.67
CA VAL A 127 -3.60 18.30 0.49
C VAL A 127 -3.72 19.27 -0.68
N LEU A 128 -4.90 19.83 -0.91
CA LEU A 128 -5.12 20.82 -1.98
C LEU A 128 -4.30 22.09 -1.72
N GLU A 129 -4.28 22.60 -0.49
CA GLU A 129 -3.49 23.77 -0.08
C GLU A 129 -1.99 23.54 -0.32
N ILE A 130 -1.42 22.39 0.06
CA ILE A 130 -0.01 22.05 -0.19
C ILE A 130 0.31 22.06 -1.69
N TYR A 131 -0.59 21.56 -2.53
CA TYR A 131 -0.40 21.61 -3.97
C TYR A 131 -0.49 23.02 -4.52
N GLU A 132 -1.41 23.85 -4.03
CA GLU A 132 -1.57 25.24 -4.46
C GLU A 132 -0.38 26.11 -4.04
N GLU A 133 0.07 25.99 -2.79
CA GLU A 133 1.10 26.86 -2.24
C GLU A 133 2.54 26.42 -2.58
N TRP A 134 2.78 25.12 -2.72
CA TRP A 134 4.15 24.61 -2.85
C TRP A 134 4.37 23.68 -4.03
N LEU A 135 3.59 22.61 -4.16
CA LEU A 135 3.83 21.56 -5.14
C LEU A 135 3.36 21.91 -6.56
N THR A 136 2.67 23.01 -6.72
CA THR A 136 2.08 23.58 -7.96
C THR A 136 0.97 22.74 -8.59
N ALA A 137 1.21 21.48 -8.86
CA ALA A 137 0.21 20.54 -9.40
C ALA A 137 0.65 19.10 -9.23
N PRO A 138 -0.28 18.12 -9.20
CA PRO A 138 0.05 16.70 -9.28
C PRO A 138 0.84 16.38 -10.55
N GLY A 139 2.00 15.71 -10.39
CA GLY A 139 2.90 15.39 -11.49
C GLY A 139 3.82 16.53 -11.95
N SER A 140 3.81 17.70 -11.29
CA SER A 140 4.77 18.78 -11.53
C SER A 140 6.20 18.33 -11.16
N HIS A 141 7.20 19.04 -11.69
CA HIS A 141 8.60 18.80 -11.34
C HIS A 141 8.84 18.94 -9.83
N THR A 142 8.28 19.97 -9.21
CA THR A 142 8.39 20.22 -7.77
C THR A 142 7.74 19.09 -6.96
N ALA A 143 6.56 18.64 -7.35
CA ALA A 143 5.90 17.51 -6.70
C ALA A 143 6.71 16.22 -6.85
N HIS A 144 7.29 15.97 -8.04
CA HIS A 144 8.13 14.80 -8.29
C HIS A 144 9.38 14.82 -7.41
N GLU A 145 10.10 15.93 -7.33
CA GLU A 145 11.30 16.05 -6.48
C GLU A 145 10.98 15.92 -4.99
N ALA A 146 9.88 16.51 -4.54
CA ALA A 146 9.51 16.52 -3.12
C ALA A 146 8.94 15.20 -2.63
N LEU A 147 8.15 14.50 -3.46
CA LEU A 147 7.38 13.33 -3.04
C LEU A 147 8.01 12.00 -3.44
N HIS A 148 8.95 11.99 -4.40
CA HIS A 148 9.59 10.76 -4.84
C HIS A 148 10.94 10.54 -4.17
N THR A 149 11.16 9.33 -3.68
CA THR A 149 12.41 8.92 -3.07
C THR A 149 13.31 8.25 -4.09
N THR A 150 14.57 8.67 -4.16
CA THR A 150 15.61 7.98 -4.92
C THR A 150 16.36 7.01 -4.01
N TYR A 151 16.52 5.78 -4.49
CA TYR A 151 17.26 4.75 -3.77
C TYR A 151 18.71 4.71 -4.25
N ARG A 152 19.63 4.67 -3.30
CA ARG A 152 21.05 4.42 -3.56
C ARG A 152 21.41 3.08 -2.96
N GLU A 153 22.26 2.32 -3.63
CA GLU A 153 22.85 1.13 -3.05
C GLU A 153 23.58 1.50 -1.76
N ARG A 154 23.13 0.97 -0.66
CA ARG A 154 23.79 1.12 0.63
C ARG A 154 24.54 -0.16 0.86
N GLY A 155 25.87 -0.07 0.98
CA GLY A 155 26.69 -1.20 1.41
C GLY A 155 26.08 -1.81 2.66
N SER A 156 26.04 -3.14 2.73
CA SER A 156 25.45 -3.87 3.84
C SER A 156 26.04 -3.39 5.16
N LEU A 157 25.23 -2.81 6.03
CA LEU A 157 25.61 -2.50 7.42
C LEU A 157 26.06 -3.77 8.18
N TRP A 158 25.79 -4.94 7.60
CA TRP A 158 26.15 -6.25 8.13
C TRP A 158 27.59 -6.66 7.82
N ASN A 159 28.18 -6.18 6.75
CA ASN A 159 29.55 -6.51 6.37
C ASN A 159 30.62 -5.86 7.26
N GLY A 160 30.26 -4.90 8.12
CA GLY A 160 31.16 -4.26 9.07
C GLY A 160 31.36 -4.99 10.40
N ARG A 161 30.59 -6.04 10.68
CA ARG A 161 30.67 -6.81 11.95
C ARG A 161 31.30 -8.20 11.82
N ALA A 162 31.73 -8.61 10.65
CA ALA A 162 32.41 -9.89 10.44
C ALA A 162 33.89 -9.90 10.87
N GLY A 163 34.37 -8.84 11.49
CA GLY A 163 35.78 -8.65 11.81
C GLY A 163 36.15 -8.62 13.30
N VAL A 164 35.28 -9.00 14.24
CA VAL A 164 35.63 -9.06 15.66
C VAL A 164 35.34 -10.44 16.21
N GLY A 165 36.34 -11.28 16.25
CA GLY A 165 36.29 -12.47 17.08
C GLY A 165 36.85 -13.73 16.44
N SER A 166 38.13 -13.74 16.16
CA SER A 166 38.88 -15.00 16.23
C SER A 166 40.38 -14.63 16.38
N LYS A 167 40.77 -14.38 17.58
CA LYS A 167 42.16 -14.54 17.97
C LYS A 167 42.24 -15.40 19.21
N ALA A 168 42.97 -16.51 19.00
CA ALA A 168 43.51 -17.50 19.92
C ALA A 168 42.55 -18.49 20.52
#